data_4debcc6fb63be8439ffeac4616ec75e5
#
_entry.id   4debcc6fb63be8439ffeac4616ec75e5
#
_cell.length_a   1.000
_cell.length_b   1.000
_cell.length_c   1.000
_cell.angle_alpha   90.00
_cell.angle_beta   90.00
_cell.angle_gamma   90.00
#
_symmetry.space_group_name_H-M   'P 1'
#
loop_
_entity.id
_entity.type
_entity.pdbx_description
1 polymer ?
#
loop_
_entity_poly.entity_id
_entity_poly.type
_entity_poly.pdbx_seq_one_letter_code
_entity_poly.pdbx_strand_id
1 'polypeptide(L)'
;MLEWERGRQLVNYGDFASFTYDAGGVRQSKTANGVTTSYFTEGNRIHKEERSDGKTLIYAYDESGIASITYNGTLYYVQKNFQGDIVALVNQSGDVVAKYVYDAWGNGKVCNASGTENTSSSFIGNINPFRYRGYYYDVETGLYYLQTRYYDPQAGRFLSPDSVDYIAPDLIGGLNLYAYCNNNPVMYSDPTGQLFSMLL
;
A
#
# COMPACT_ATOMS: atom_id res chain seq x y z
N MET A 1 14.52 -4.05 15.49
CA MET A 1 14.78 -2.58 15.47
C MET A 1 14.42 -2.06 14.09
N LEU A 2 13.96 -0.79 13.95
CA LEU A 2 13.77 -0.17 12.63
C LEU A 2 15.08 0.48 12.21
N GLU A 3 15.52 0.20 10.98
CA GLU A 3 16.73 0.79 10.41
C GLU A 3 16.39 1.62 9.19
N TRP A 4 16.97 2.81 9.08
CA TRP A 4 16.65 3.80 8.08
C TRP A 4 17.91 4.26 7.34
N GLU A 5 17.77 4.45 6.02
CA GLU A 5 18.76 5.13 5.19
C GLU A 5 18.21 6.41 4.61
N ARG A 6 19.08 7.37 4.29
CA ARG A 6 18.72 8.68 3.68
C ARG A 6 17.54 9.37 4.37
N GLY A 7 17.40 9.17 5.69
CA GLY A 7 16.42 9.83 6.56
C GLY A 7 15.02 9.26 6.55
N ARG A 8 14.58 8.53 5.50
CA ARG A 8 13.19 8.02 5.39
C ARG A 8 13.00 6.72 4.62
N GLN A 9 14.08 6.14 4.09
CA GLN A 9 14.05 4.82 3.47
C GLN A 9 14.19 3.76 4.55
N LEU A 10 13.12 3.02 4.81
CA LEU A 10 13.14 1.91 5.77
C LEU A 10 13.89 0.74 5.12
N VAL A 11 15.07 0.39 5.62
CA VAL A 11 15.86 -0.74 5.08
C VAL A 11 15.62 -2.03 5.84
N ASN A 12 15.34 -1.95 7.15
CA ASN A 12 14.96 -3.11 7.96
C ASN A 12 13.79 -2.81 8.89
N TYR A 13 12.85 -3.74 8.95
CA TYR A 13 11.74 -3.75 9.90
C TYR A 13 11.91 -4.93 10.86
N GLY A 14 12.79 -4.77 11.84
CA GLY A 14 13.17 -5.87 12.74
C GLY A 14 13.71 -7.07 11.96
N ASP A 15 13.29 -8.25 12.38
CA ASP A 15 13.63 -9.51 11.71
C ASP A 15 12.54 -9.94 10.70
N PHE A 16 11.53 -9.10 10.47
CA PHE A 16 10.36 -9.43 9.66
C PHE A 16 10.54 -9.14 8.18
N ALA A 17 11.16 -8.01 7.84
CA ALA A 17 11.32 -7.60 6.45
C ALA A 17 12.53 -6.69 6.25
N SER A 18 13.16 -6.79 5.07
CA SER A 18 14.16 -5.86 4.58
C SER A 18 13.79 -5.33 3.20
N PHE A 19 14.25 -4.12 2.88
CA PHE A 19 13.89 -3.41 1.67
C PHE A 19 15.12 -2.81 1.00
N THR A 20 15.11 -2.75 -0.33
CA THR A 20 16.13 -2.04 -1.11
C THR A 20 15.49 -0.99 -2.00
N TYR A 21 16.25 0.06 -2.30
CA TYR A 21 15.79 1.21 -3.09
C TYR A 21 16.80 1.56 -4.16
N ASP A 22 16.32 2.16 -5.23
CA ASP A 22 17.21 2.75 -6.24
C ASP A 22 17.76 4.12 -5.79
N ALA A 23 18.54 4.74 -6.68
CA ALA A 23 19.13 6.06 -6.41
C ALA A 23 18.08 7.18 -6.25
N GLY A 24 16.90 7.02 -6.87
CA GLY A 24 15.76 7.92 -6.78
C GLY A 24 14.90 7.72 -5.54
N GLY A 25 15.15 6.64 -4.77
CA GLY A 25 14.37 6.30 -3.58
C GLY A 25 13.14 5.44 -3.85
N VAL A 26 12.99 4.92 -5.06
CA VAL A 26 11.92 3.98 -5.41
C VAL A 26 12.30 2.57 -4.94
N ARG A 27 11.39 1.90 -4.25
CA ARG A 27 11.61 0.56 -3.71
C ARG A 27 11.81 -0.46 -4.84
N GLN A 28 12.93 -1.19 -4.79
CA GLN A 28 13.33 -2.17 -5.78
C GLN A 28 13.05 -3.60 -5.34
N SER A 29 13.18 -3.88 -4.05
CA SER A 29 12.85 -5.20 -3.52
C SER A 29 12.36 -5.17 -2.08
N LYS A 30 11.70 -6.27 -1.70
CA LYS A 30 11.37 -6.63 -0.32
C LYS A 30 11.77 -8.08 -0.10
N THR A 31 12.44 -8.36 1.01
CA THR A 31 12.69 -9.74 1.47
C THR A 31 11.97 -9.94 2.81
N ALA A 32 11.08 -10.91 2.87
CA ALA A 32 10.34 -11.27 4.08
C ALA A 32 10.05 -12.78 4.09
N ASN A 33 10.13 -13.42 5.26
CA ASN A 33 9.91 -14.87 5.42
C ASN A 33 10.72 -15.73 4.43
N GLY A 34 11.95 -15.32 4.10
CA GLY A 34 12.83 -16.03 3.17
C GLY A 34 12.46 -15.86 1.68
N VAL A 35 11.44 -15.06 1.36
CA VAL A 35 11.04 -14.77 -0.03
C VAL A 35 11.44 -13.34 -0.39
N THR A 36 12.17 -13.19 -1.48
CA THR A 36 12.48 -11.88 -2.06
C THR A 36 11.49 -11.58 -3.18
N THR A 37 10.84 -10.42 -3.09
CA THR A 37 9.99 -9.85 -4.13
C THR A 37 10.75 -8.73 -4.81
N SER A 38 10.94 -8.81 -6.12
CA SER A 38 11.53 -7.76 -6.95
C SER A 38 10.44 -6.95 -7.64
N TYR A 39 10.54 -5.63 -7.63
CA TYR A 39 9.57 -4.72 -8.21
C TYR A 39 10.06 -4.14 -9.53
N PHE A 40 9.21 -4.19 -10.54
CA PHE A 40 9.42 -3.54 -11.83
C PHE A 40 8.50 -2.33 -11.91
N THR A 41 9.11 -1.15 -11.97
CA THR A 41 8.39 0.12 -11.87
C THR A 41 8.52 0.96 -13.14
N GLU A 42 7.50 1.75 -13.43
CA GLU A 42 7.55 2.86 -14.38
C GLU A 42 7.20 4.14 -13.61
N GLY A 43 8.18 5.02 -13.44
CA GLY A 43 8.10 6.08 -12.45
C GLY A 43 7.89 5.49 -11.05
N ASN A 44 6.83 5.91 -10.37
CA ASN A 44 6.48 5.46 -9.03
C ASN A 44 5.44 4.31 -9.02
N ARG A 45 5.00 3.83 -10.21
CA ARG A 45 4.00 2.76 -10.31
C ARG A 45 4.66 1.41 -10.47
N ILE A 46 4.28 0.45 -9.64
CA ILE A 46 4.71 -0.95 -9.74
C ILE A 46 3.88 -1.61 -10.84
N HIS A 47 4.48 -2.06 -11.92
CA HIS A 47 3.80 -2.79 -12.99
C HIS A 47 3.90 -4.29 -12.85
N LYS A 48 4.94 -4.79 -12.20
CA LYS A 48 5.16 -6.23 -12.03
C LYS A 48 5.91 -6.51 -10.74
N GLU A 49 5.61 -7.65 -10.15
CA GLU A 49 6.39 -8.27 -9.08
C GLU A 49 6.84 -9.66 -9.51
N GLU A 50 8.09 -9.97 -9.24
CA GLU A 50 8.64 -11.31 -9.34
C GLU A 50 9.13 -11.75 -7.97
N ARG A 51 8.68 -12.92 -7.55
CA ARG A 51 9.01 -13.48 -6.24
C ARG A 51 9.96 -14.65 -6.40
N SER A 52 10.92 -14.79 -5.48
CA SER A 52 11.89 -15.89 -5.49
C SER A 52 11.24 -17.28 -5.30
N ASP A 53 9.98 -17.35 -4.86
CA ASP A 53 9.17 -18.57 -4.79
C ASP A 53 8.45 -18.91 -6.12
N GLY A 54 8.79 -18.21 -7.21
CA GLY A 54 8.28 -18.45 -8.56
C GLY A 54 6.93 -17.81 -8.87
N LYS A 55 6.36 -17.05 -7.94
CA LYS A 55 5.08 -16.35 -8.16
C LYS A 55 5.28 -15.00 -8.82
N THR A 56 4.32 -14.58 -9.63
CA THR A 56 4.33 -13.28 -10.31
C THR A 56 3.00 -12.56 -10.13
N LEU A 57 3.08 -11.23 -10.00
CA LEU A 57 1.92 -10.33 -10.09
C LEU A 57 2.20 -9.29 -11.17
N ILE A 58 1.19 -9.01 -11.99
CA ILE A 58 1.23 -7.96 -13.01
C ILE A 58 0.05 -7.04 -12.76
N TYR A 59 0.28 -5.74 -12.86
CA TYR A 59 -0.69 -4.71 -12.55
C TYR A 59 -0.99 -3.87 -13.78
N ALA A 60 -2.27 -3.61 -14.04
CA ALA A 60 -2.69 -2.61 -15.01
C ALA A 60 -3.39 -1.45 -14.31
N TYR A 61 -3.24 -0.26 -14.89
CA TYR A 61 -3.75 0.99 -14.33
C TYR A 61 -4.67 1.69 -15.33
N ASP A 62 -5.67 2.37 -14.81
CA ASP A 62 -6.50 3.33 -15.52
C ASP A 62 -6.29 4.75 -14.95
N GLU A 63 -7.12 5.70 -15.34
CA GLU A 63 -7.06 7.08 -14.84
C GLU A 63 -7.33 7.18 -13.33
N SER A 64 -8.06 6.22 -12.76
CA SER A 64 -8.42 6.16 -11.34
C SER A 64 -7.43 5.35 -10.48
N GLY A 65 -6.31 4.89 -11.05
CA GLY A 65 -5.29 4.07 -10.39
C GLY A 65 -5.34 2.61 -10.80
N ILE A 66 -5.04 1.67 -9.87
CA ILE A 66 -5.00 0.23 -10.17
C ILE A 66 -6.36 -0.26 -10.71
N ALA A 67 -6.37 -0.93 -11.86
CA ALA A 67 -7.57 -1.44 -12.52
C ALA A 67 -7.66 -2.98 -12.49
N SER A 68 -6.52 -3.67 -12.61
CA SER A 68 -6.51 -5.12 -12.56
C SER A 68 -5.19 -5.68 -12.04
N ILE A 69 -5.26 -6.93 -11.60
CA ILE A 69 -4.15 -7.71 -11.07
C ILE A 69 -4.15 -9.06 -11.77
N THR A 70 -3.01 -9.44 -12.35
CA THR A 70 -2.81 -10.79 -12.88
C THR A 70 -1.87 -11.54 -11.94
N TYR A 71 -2.37 -12.57 -11.27
CA TYR A 71 -1.58 -13.44 -10.39
C TYR A 71 -1.34 -14.79 -11.05
N ASN A 72 -0.09 -15.14 -11.29
CA ASN A 72 0.31 -16.40 -11.97
C ASN A 72 -0.51 -16.69 -13.23
N GLY A 73 -0.77 -15.66 -14.06
CA GLY A 73 -1.55 -15.77 -15.28
C GLY A 73 -3.07 -15.65 -15.12
N THR A 74 -3.60 -15.62 -13.91
CA THR A 74 -5.04 -15.43 -13.65
C THR A 74 -5.37 -13.98 -13.43
N LEU A 75 -6.25 -13.41 -14.24
CA LEU A 75 -6.67 -12.01 -14.20
C LEU A 75 -7.81 -11.78 -13.22
N TYR A 76 -7.71 -10.72 -12.44
CA TYR A 76 -8.74 -10.20 -11.55
C TYR A 76 -8.91 -8.70 -11.77
N TYR A 77 -10.13 -8.23 -11.86
CA TYR A 77 -10.47 -6.80 -11.92
C TYR A 77 -10.63 -6.23 -10.52
N VAL A 78 -10.24 -4.97 -10.37
CA VAL A 78 -10.30 -4.24 -9.09
C VAL A 78 -11.54 -3.36 -9.06
N GLN A 79 -12.35 -3.50 -8.01
CA GLN A 79 -13.43 -2.57 -7.72
C GLN A 79 -13.00 -1.62 -6.61
N LYS A 80 -13.24 -0.33 -6.83
CA LYS A 80 -12.91 0.77 -5.90
C LYS A 80 -14.17 1.49 -5.47
N ASN A 81 -14.16 2.03 -4.24
CA ASN A 81 -15.15 3.01 -3.83
C ASN A 81 -14.76 4.42 -4.34
N PHE A 82 -15.60 5.41 -4.04
CA PHE A 82 -15.36 6.81 -4.41
C PHE A 82 -14.04 7.38 -3.86
N GLN A 83 -13.58 6.88 -2.73
CA GLN A 83 -12.35 7.34 -2.08
C GLN A 83 -11.09 6.64 -2.60
N GLY A 84 -11.22 5.72 -3.56
CA GLY A 84 -10.11 4.95 -4.12
C GLY A 84 -9.72 3.70 -3.30
N ASP A 85 -10.47 3.36 -2.24
CA ASP A 85 -10.24 2.12 -1.52
C ASP A 85 -10.63 0.94 -2.40
N ILE A 86 -9.78 -0.08 -2.45
CA ILE A 86 -10.13 -1.33 -3.12
C ILE A 86 -11.12 -2.07 -2.23
N VAL A 87 -12.34 -2.26 -2.74
CA VAL A 87 -13.44 -2.89 -1.99
C VAL A 87 -13.72 -4.33 -2.42
N ALA A 88 -13.34 -4.70 -3.64
CA ALA A 88 -13.46 -6.08 -4.11
C ALA A 88 -12.47 -6.42 -5.23
N LEU A 89 -12.23 -7.74 -5.39
CA LEU A 89 -11.65 -8.34 -6.59
C LEU A 89 -12.71 -9.18 -7.28
N VAL A 90 -12.76 -9.06 -8.60
CA VAL A 90 -13.74 -9.74 -9.47
C VAL A 90 -12.99 -10.59 -10.48
N ASN A 91 -13.44 -11.82 -10.70
CA ASN A 91 -12.87 -12.72 -11.71
C ASN A 91 -13.34 -12.34 -13.13
N GLN A 92 -12.82 -13.05 -14.13
CA GLN A 92 -13.19 -12.81 -15.54
C GLN A 92 -14.66 -13.16 -15.87
N SER A 93 -15.34 -13.93 -15.03
CA SER A 93 -16.78 -14.24 -15.16
C SER A 93 -17.69 -13.17 -14.56
N GLY A 94 -17.12 -12.16 -13.89
CA GLY A 94 -17.86 -11.10 -13.20
C GLY A 94 -18.20 -11.43 -11.74
N ASP A 95 -17.72 -12.56 -11.20
CA ASP A 95 -18.01 -12.93 -9.81
C ASP A 95 -17.03 -12.25 -8.86
N VAL A 96 -17.55 -11.73 -7.75
CA VAL A 96 -16.71 -11.24 -6.64
C VAL A 96 -16.01 -12.42 -5.97
N VAL A 97 -14.69 -12.38 -5.90
CA VAL A 97 -13.87 -13.43 -5.28
C VAL A 97 -13.29 -13.01 -3.93
N ALA A 98 -13.04 -11.73 -3.72
CA ALA A 98 -12.58 -11.18 -2.45
C ALA A 98 -13.25 -9.84 -2.18
N LYS A 99 -13.44 -9.52 -0.89
CA LYS A 99 -13.95 -8.23 -0.41
C LYS A 99 -13.01 -7.66 0.63
N TYR A 100 -12.98 -6.33 0.71
CA TYR A 100 -12.18 -5.59 1.69
C TYR A 100 -13.06 -4.62 2.45
N VAL A 101 -12.84 -4.51 3.75
CA VAL A 101 -13.53 -3.58 4.64
C VAL A 101 -12.47 -2.84 5.44
N TYR A 102 -12.60 -1.53 5.56
CA TYR A 102 -11.64 -0.68 6.25
C TYR A 102 -12.35 0.22 7.26
N ASP A 103 -11.64 0.59 8.32
CA ASP A 103 -11.97 1.77 9.10
C ASP A 103 -11.46 3.05 8.41
N ALA A 104 -11.72 4.21 9.02
CA ALA A 104 -11.28 5.50 8.47
C ALA A 104 -9.75 5.64 8.32
N TRP A 105 -8.97 4.87 9.07
CA TRP A 105 -7.52 4.90 9.09
C TRP A 105 -6.87 3.84 8.20
N GLY A 106 -7.66 2.96 7.58
CA GLY A 106 -7.15 1.92 6.70
C GLY A 106 -6.84 0.60 7.39
N ASN A 107 -7.20 0.45 8.69
CA ASN A 107 -7.19 -0.88 9.28
C ASN A 107 -8.27 -1.71 8.60
N GLY A 108 -7.88 -2.85 8.03
CA GLY A 108 -8.78 -3.57 7.16
C GLY A 108 -8.86 -5.05 7.43
N LYS A 109 -9.95 -5.64 6.93
CA LYS A 109 -10.18 -7.07 6.88
C LYS A 109 -10.37 -7.51 5.44
N VAL A 110 -9.81 -8.67 5.14
CA VAL A 110 -9.99 -9.36 3.86
C VAL A 110 -11.02 -10.46 4.05
N CYS A 111 -12.05 -10.44 3.23
CA CYS A 111 -13.15 -11.39 3.31
C CYS A 111 -13.30 -12.16 1.99
N ASN A 112 -13.87 -13.35 2.06
CA ASN A 112 -14.33 -14.08 0.88
C ASN A 112 -15.58 -13.40 0.27
N ALA A 113 -16.10 -13.96 -0.83
CA ALA A 113 -17.29 -13.42 -1.52
C ALA A 113 -18.54 -13.34 -0.61
N SER A 114 -18.68 -14.25 0.36
CA SER A 114 -19.81 -14.25 1.31
C SER A 114 -19.68 -13.22 2.43
N GLY A 115 -18.52 -12.52 2.55
CA GLY A 115 -18.28 -11.55 3.61
C GLY A 115 -17.62 -12.15 4.86
N THR A 116 -17.28 -13.44 4.86
CA THR A 116 -16.54 -14.06 5.96
C THR A 116 -15.07 -13.73 5.85
N GLU A 117 -14.44 -13.32 6.96
CA GLU A 117 -13.02 -13.03 7.02
C GLU A 117 -12.18 -14.24 6.59
N ASN A 118 -11.16 -14.00 5.78
CA ASN A 118 -10.25 -15.02 5.26
C ASN A 118 -8.80 -14.56 5.47
N THR A 119 -8.09 -15.27 6.32
CA THR A 119 -6.69 -14.97 6.70
C THR A 119 -5.66 -15.86 5.99
N SER A 120 -6.10 -16.75 5.07
CA SER A 120 -5.18 -17.63 4.33
C SER A 120 -4.22 -16.82 3.46
N SER A 121 -2.93 -17.05 3.61
CA SER A 121 -1.87 -16.41 2.80
C SER A 121 -1.91 -16.79 1.31
N SER A 122 -2.61 -17.86 0.95
CA SER A 122 -2.83 -18.29 -0.44
C SER A 122 -4.10 -17.72 -1.07
N PHE A 123 -4.92 -17.01 -0.30
CA PHE A 123 -6.15 -16.39 -0.80
C PHE A 123 -5.82 -15.13 -1.60
N ILE A 124 -6.40 -14.99 -2.80
CA ILE A 124 -6.11 -13.86 -3.70
C ILE A 124 -6.32 -12.49 -3.04
N GLY A 125 -7.30 -12.37 -2.15
CA GLY A 125 -7.54 -11.14 -1.39
C GLY A 125 -6.37 -10.77 -0.47
N ASN A 126 -5.65 -11.75 0.08
CA ASN A 126 -4.46 -11.52 0.91
C ASN A 126 -3.19 -11.38 0.07
N ILE A 127 -3.15 -11.99 -1.12
CA ILE A 127 -2.05 -11.85 -2.09
C ILE A 127 -2.02 -10.47 -2.70
N ASN A 128 -3.20 -9.87 -2.97
CA ASN A 128 -3.28 -8.50 -3.48
C ASN A 128 -2.70 -7.51 -2.45
N PRO A 129 -1.64 -6.78 -2.82
CA PRO A 129 -1.04 -5.79 -1.92
C PRO A 129 -1.77 -4.44 -1.96
N PHE A 130 -2.49 -4.11 -3.04
CA PHE A 130 -3.18 -2.83 -3.13
C PHE A 130 -4.50 -2.87 -2.36
N ARG A 131 -4.70 -1.94 -1.43
CA ARG A 131 -5.83 -1.95 -0.50
C ARG A 131 -6.43 -0.56 -0.27
N TYR A 132 -6.39 -0.05 0.97
CA TYR A 132 -6.89 1.27 1.36
C TYR A 132 -6.29 2.38 0.49
N ARG A 133 -7.11 3.24 -0.08
CA ARG A 133 -6.72 4.33 -1.01
C ARG A 133 -5.88 3.86 -2.22
N GLY A 134 -5.91 2.57 -2.54
CA GLY A 134 -5.03 1.99 -3.55
C GLY A 134 -3.55 1.95 -3.14
N TYR A 135 -3.21 2.13 -1.87
CA TYR A 135 -1.85 2.02 -1.36
C TYR A 135 -1.37 0.58 -1.30
N TYR A 136 -0.06 0.43 -1.40
CA TYR A 136 0.60 -0.87 -1.33
C TYR A 136 0.76 -1.31 0.14
N TYR A 137 0.10 -2.39 0.53
CA TYR A 137 0.14 -2.95 1.87
C TYR A 137 1.17 -4.07 1.99
N ASP A 138 2.13 -3.92 2.89
CA ASP A 138 3.08 -4.96 3.24
C ASP A 138 2.51 -5.82 4.37
N VAL A 139 2.00 -7.01 4.01
CA VAL A 139 1.32 -7.93 4.96
C VAL A 139 2.22 -8.31 6.13
N GLU A 140 3.52 -8.44 5.89
CA GLU A 140 4.51 -8.87 6.86
C GLU A 140 4.79 -7.82 7.94
N THR A 141 4.61 -6.55 7.62
CA THR A 141 4.86 -5.43 8.54
C THR A 141 3.58 -4.78 9.05
N GLY A 142 2.46 -4.98 8.35
CA GLY A 142 1.20 -4.29 8.63
C GLY A 142 1.19 -2.82 8.19
N LEU A 143 2.14 -2.40 7.36
CA LEU A 143 2.32 -1.02 6.94
C LEU A 143 1.86 -0.81 5.49
N TYR A 144 1.43 0.41 5.18
CA TYR A 144 1.27 0.88 3.80
C TYR A 144 2.53 1.59 3.32
N TYR A 145 3.04 1.20 2.15
CA TYR A 145 4.11 1.90 1.45
C TYR A 145 3.51 2.96 0.51
N LEU A 146 3.72 4.24 0.84
CA LEU A 146 3.25 5.40 0.09
C LEU A 146 4.42 6.04 -0.69
N GLN A 147 5.20 5.23 -1.41
CA GLN A 147 6.32 5.64 -2.25
C GLN A 147 7.49 6.29 -1.48
N THR A 148 7.26 7.34 -0.71
CA THR A 148 8.31 8.05 0.02
C THR A 148 8.35 7.74 1.51
N ARG A 149 7.23 7.28 2.08
CA ARG A 149 7.08 6.99 3.51
C ARG A 149 6.28 5.72 3.76
N TYR A 150 6.40 5.19 4.98
CA TYR A 150 5.57 4.10 5.47
C TYR A 150 4.52 4.63 6.45
N TYR A 151 3.28 4.28 6.19
CA TYR A 151 2.12 4.63 7.01
C TYR A 151 1.67 3.45 7.85
N ASP A 152 1.54 3.67 9.14
CA ASP A 152 1.00 2.70 10.09
C ASP A 152 -0.49 3.00 10.33
N PRO A 153 -1.42 2.15 9.83
CA PRO A 153 -2.85 2.37 10.02
C PRO A 153 -3.30 2.17 11.46
N GLN A 154 -2.56 1.39 12.27
CA GLN A 154 -2.89 1.18 13.68
C GLN A 154 -2.58 2.42 14.52
N ALA A 155 -1.45 3.08 14.22
CA ALA A 155 -1.05 4.31 14.88
C ALA A 155 -1.69 5.56 14.23
N GLY A 156 -2.23 5.46 13.03
CA GLY A 156 -2.82 6.56 12.25
C GLY A 156 -1.80 7.61 11.81
N ARG A 157 -0.51 7.21 11.58
CA ARG A 157 0.58 8.14 11.27
C ARG A 157 1.68 7.51 10.43
N PHE A 158 2.52 8.36 9.86
CA PHE A 158 3.75 7.94 9.23
C PHE A 158 4.81 7.52 10.25
N LEU A 159 5.70 6.58 9.87
CA LEU A 159 6.82 6.13 10.70
C LEU A 159 8.03 7.04 10.62
N SER A 160 8.15 7.84 9.56
CA SER A 160 9.22 8.84 9.38
C SER A 160 8.64 10.24 9.18
N PRO A 161 9.39 11.29 9.58
CA PRO A 161 8.92 12.67 9.39
C PRO A 161 8.89 13.02 7.90
N ASP A 162 8.05 13.98 7.54
CA ASP A 162 8.09 14.63 6.23
C ASP A 162 9.26 15.59 6.11
N SER A 163 9.48 16.14 4.90
CA SER A 163 10.42 17.24 4.71
C SER A 163 10.00 18.45 5.53
N VAL A 164 10.98 19.14 6.09
CA VAL A 164 10.76 20.42 6.79
C VAL A 164 10.19 21.51 5.87
N ASP A 165 10.28 21.33 4.55
CA ASP A 165 9.71 22.23 3.56
C ASP A 165 8.16 22.22 3.59
N TYR A 166 7.55 21.19 4.17
CA TYR A 166 6.10 21.07 4.36
C TYR A 166 5.61 21.57 5.73
N ILE A 167 6.48 22.17 6.55
CA ILE A 167 6.06 22.81 7.79
C ILE A 167 5.17 24.02 7.47
N ALA A 168 3.94 23.97 7.98
CA ALA A 168 2.97 25.06 7.86
C ALA A 168 2.56 25.57 9.25
N PRO A 169 3.34 26.47 9.88
CA PRO A 169 3.12 26.90 11.27
C PRO A 169 1.75 27.56 11.48
N ASP A 170 1.18 28.14 10.43
CA ASP A 170 -0.10 28.84 10.46
C ASP A 170 -1.32 27.92 10.37
N LEU A 171 -1.10 26.62 10.13
CA LEU A 171 -2.15 25.62 10.05
C LEU A 171 -2.20 24.75 11.32
N ILE A 172 -3.43 24.45 11.77
CA ILE A 172 -3.63 23.49 12.88
C ILE A 172 -3.03 22.13 12.46
N GLY A 173 -2.08 21.64 13.26
CA GLY A 173 -1.37 20.38 12.94
C GLY A 173 -0.22 20.51 11.96
N GLY A 174 0.01 21.67 11.34
CA GLY A 174 1.04 21.90 10.32
C GLY A 174 2.49 21.80 10.81
N LEU A 175 2.71 21.64 12.12
CA LEU A 175 4.01 21.32 12.74
C LEU A 175 4.24 19.82 12.93
N ASN A 176 3.22 18.99 12.73
CA ASN A 176 3.33 17.54 12.93
C ASN A 176 3.71 16.83 11.63
N LEU A 177 5.00 16.69 11.38
CA LEU A 177 5.55 16.04 10.19
C LEU A 177 5.22 14.54 10.07
N TYR A 178 4.66 13.91 11.10
CA TYR A 178 4.22 12.51 11.10
C TYR A 178 2.74 12.34 10.82
N ALA A 179 1.96 13.44 10.76
CA ALA A 179 0.52 13.36 10.58
C ALA A 179 0.17 12.79 9.20
N TYR A 180 -0.74 11.83 9.17
CA TYR A 180 -1.40 11.37 7.95
C TYR A 180 -2.65 12.23 7.72
N CYS A 181 -2.77 12.82 6.53
CA CYS A 181 -3.94 13.57 6.11
C CYS A 181 -4.39 14.65 7.12
N ASN A 182 -3.44 15.31 7.79
CA ASN A 182 -3.72 16.29 8.86
C ASN A 182 -4.70 15.76 9.93
N ASN A 183 -4.61 14.48 10.28
CA ASN A 183 -5.50 13.74 11.18
C ASN A 183 -6.98 13.70 10.72
N ASN A 184 -7.26 13.89 9.44
CA ASN A 184 -8.60 13.79 8.86
C ASN A 184 -8.61 12.90 7.59
N PRO A 185 -8.42 11.58 7.73
CA PRO A 185 -8.33 10.65 6.61
C PRO A 185 -9.67 10.43 5.89
N VAL A 186 -10.79 10.92 6.45
CA VAL A 186 -12.10 10.86 5.79
C VAL A 186 -12.19 11.89 4.66
N MET A 187 -11.59 13.08 4.86
CA MET A 187 -11.64 14.18 3.89
C MET A 187 -10.42 14.25 2.97
N TYR A 188 -9.31 13.63 3.35
CA TYR A 188 -8.05 13.76 2.63
C TYR A 188 -7.42 12.40 2.34
N SER A 189 -6.57 12.37 1.30
CA SER A 189 -5.66 11.27 0.99
C SER A 189 -4.25 11.79 0.71
N ASP A 190 -3.23 10.97 0.90
CA ASP A 190 -1.84 11.29 0.59
C ASP A 190 -1.24 10.19 -0.31
N PRO A 191 -1.41 10.28 -1.65
CA PRO A 191 -1.02 9.21 -2.56
C PRO A 191 0.49 8.95 -2.64
N THR A 192 1.31 9.91 -2.24
CA THR A 192 2.78 9.88 -2.41
C THR A 192 3.54 9.82 -1.10
N GLY A 193 2.84 10.00 0.02
CA GLY A 193 3.47 10.13 1.33
C GLY A 193 4.20 11.47 1.53
N GLN A 194 3.78 12.53 0.84
CA GLN A 194 4.37 13.88 0.96
C GLN A 194 3.32 14.97 1.15
N LEU A 195 2.30 14.97 0.31
CA LEU A 195 1.29 16.02 0.31
C LEU A 195 -0.12 15.39 0.25
N PHE A 196 -0.94 15.72 1.22
CA PHE A 196 -2.34 15.30 1.20
C PHE A 196 -3.19 16.24 0.32
N SER A 197 -4.20 15.67 -0.33
CA SER A 197 -5.21 16.37 -1.13
C SER A 197 -6.61 16.03 -0.65
N MET A 198 -7.56 16.96 -0.86
CA MET A 198 -8.97 16.71 -0.56
C MET A 198 -9.52 15.63 -1.49
N LEU A 199 -10.29 14.72 -0.93
CA LEU A 199 -11.11 13.77 -1.69
C LEU A 199 -12.31 14.53 -2.25
N LEU A 200 -12.39 14.67 -3.57
CA LEU A 200 -13.48 15.38 -4.27
C LEU A 200 -14.62 14.44 -4.60
#